data_ada53c5a63b94ec5b9bc503b448517b7
#
_entry.id   ada53c5a63b94ec5b9bc503b448517b7
#
_cell.length_a   1.000
_cell.length_b   1.000
_cell.length_c   1.000
_cell.angle_alpha   90.00
_cell.angle_beta   90.00
_cell.angle_gamma   90.00
#
_symmetry.space_group_name_H-M   'P 1'
#
loop_
_entity.id
_entity.type
_entity.pdbx_description
1 polymer ?
#
loop_
_entity_poly.entity_id
_entity_poly.type
_entity_poly.pdbx_seq_one_letter_code
_entity_poly.pdbx_strand_id
1 'polypeptide(L)'
;MTMSRNIFQFCAAFGGLCYASAASTQGLIAEHRLAAGLANEAVAEAVAACARNNYAVTAIVVDIDGVRQAVLRGDGAPVHTLDSAYAKAYTAASLAPVRKEDSTKAIFERLSKSPSTTASLGNLPNVTFTPGGVTIMAAGKPIGGIGVGGAPGGNFDDDCARAALDKIKDRMK
;
A
#
# COMPACT_ATOMS: atom_id res chain seq x y z
N MET A 1 -8.91 44.87 -79.28
CA MET A 1 -7.58 44.80 -78.66
C MET A 1 -7.80 44.93 -77.14
N THR A 2 -8.00 43.85 -76.42
CA THR A 2 -8.29 43.88 -74.97
C THR A 2 -7.55 42.71 -74.32
N MET A 3 -6.51 43.06 -73.56
CA MET A 3 -5.68 42.14 -72.85
C MET A 3 -6.42 41.67 -71.57
N SER A 4 -6.66 40.39 -71.42
CA SER A 4 -7.15 39.76 -70.20
C SER A 4 -5.96 39.43 -69.29
N ARG A 5 -5.97 39.94 -68.07
CA ARG A 5 -5.00 39.60 -66.99
C ARG A 5 -5.61 38.58 -66.07
N ASN A 6 -5.08 37.36 -66.14
CA ASN A 6 -5.40 36.28 -65.22
C ASN A 6 -4.69 36.54 -63.88
N ILE A 7 -5.43 36.72 -62.78
CA ILE A 7 -4.96 36.79 -61.43
C ILE A 7 -5.06 35.36 -60.84
N PHE A 8 -3.89 34.74 -60.64
CA PHE A 8 -3.79 33.49 -59.87
C PHE A 8 -3.93 33.84 -58.39
N GLN A 9 -5.01 33.38 -57.75
CA GLN A 9 -5.15 33.41 -56.32
C GLN A 9 -4.51 32.17 -55.71
N PHE A 10 -3.41 32.39 -54.96
CA PHE A 10 -2.80 31.37 -54.09
C PHE A 10 -3.61 31.28 -52.82
N CYS A 11 -4.38 30.21 -52.64
CA CYS A 11 -4.95 29.84 -51.35
C CYS A 11 -3.87 29.13 -50.53
N ALA A 12 -3.24 29.81 -49.59
CA ALA A 12 -2.41 29.21 -48.55
C ALA A 12 -3.33 28.54 -47.50
N ALA A 13 -3.37 27.21 -47.50
CA ALA A 13 -4.03 26.44 -46.46
C ALA A 13 -3.17 26.45 -45.19
N PHE A 14 -3.55 27.25 -44.21
CA PHE A 14 -3.00 27.19 -42.85
C PHE A 14 -3.64 26.00 -42.15
N GLY A 15 -2.89 24.88 -42.07
CA GLY A 15 -3.23 23.73 -41.23
C GLY A 15 -3.00 24.08 -39.74
N GLY A 16 -4.03 24.54 -39.08
CA GLY A 16 -4.00 24.73 -37.65
C GLY A 16 -3.95 23.38 -36.93
N LEU A 17 -2.80 23.01 -36.34
CA LEU A 17 -2.73 21.92 -35.36
C LEU A 17 -3.51 22.34 -34.11
N CYS A 18 -4.73 21.80 -33.95
CA CYS A 18 -5.42 21.88 -32.66
C CYS A 18 -4.68 20.99 -31.66
N TYR A 19 -3.85 21.57 -30.82
CA TYR A 19 -3.38 20.93 -29.60
C TYR A 19 -4.58 20.80 -28.66
N ALA A 20 -5.15 19.61 -28.57
CA ALA A 20 -6.08 19.28 -27.52
C ALA A 20 -5.30 19.29 -26.19
N SER A 21 -5.34 20.40 -25.46
CA SER A 21 -4.89 20.46 -24.07
C SER A 21 -5.80 19.50 -23.29
N ALA A 22 -5.24 18.37 -22.86
CA ALA A 22 -5.90 17.52 -21.86
C ALA A 22 -6.08 18.40 -20.61
N ALA A 23 -7.30 18.88 -20.39
CA ALA A 23 -7.66 19.52 -19.13
C ALA A 23 -7.48 18.48 -18.04
N SER A 24 -6.41 18.59 -17.25
CA SER A 24 -6.26 17.81 -16.03
C SER A 24 -7.41 18.21 -15.10
N THR A 25 -8.28 17.26 -14.79
CA THR A 25 -9.38 17.43 -13.84
C THR A 25 -8.77 17.66 -12.45
N GLN A 26 -8.65 18.92 -12.04
CA GLN A 26 -8.04 19.34 -10.77
C GLN A 26 -9.01 19.15 -9.58
N GLY A 27 -9.65 18.03 -9.46
CA GLY A 27 -10.61 17.81 -8.39
C GLY A 27 -10.80 16.36 -7.99
N LEU A 28 -10.22 15.42 -8.73
CA LEU A 28 -10.36 14.00 -8.46
C LEU A 28 -8.99 13.34 -8.39
N ILE A 29 -8.79 12.49 -7.37
CA ILE A 29 -7.60 11.64 -7.21
C ILE A 29 -8.02 10.21 -7.54
N ALA A 30 -7.33 9.58 -8.49
CA ALA A 30 -7.51 8.16 -8.78
C ALA A 30 -6.63 7.34 -7.81
N GLU A 31 -7.24 6.45 -7.06
CA GLU A 31 -6.55 5.56 -6.13
C GLU A 31 -6.70 4.11 -6.55
N HIS A 32 -5.65 3.33 -6.34
CA HIS A 32 -5.68 1.89 -6.47
C HIS A 32 -5.99 1.27 -5.11
N ARG A 33 -6.86 0.27 -5.10
CA ARG A 33 -7.18 -0.52 -3.91
C ARG A 33 -7.00 -2.00 -4.22
N LEU A 34 -6.55 -2.77 -3.24
CA LEU A 34 -6.45 -4.21 -3.37
C LEU A 34 -7.86 -4.81 -3.49
N ALA A 35 -8.06 -5.72 -4.46
CA ALA A 35 -9.34 -6.41 -4.56
C ALA A 35 -9.59 -7.29 -3.33
N ALA A 36 -10.85 -7.35 -2.86
CA ALA A 36 -11.20 -8.09 -1.63
C ALA A 36 -10.80 -9.57 -1.69
N GLY A 37 -10.89 -10.21 -2.87
CA GLY A 37 -10.43 -11.58 -3.06
C GLY A 37 -8.93 -11.74 -2.80
N LEU A 38 -8.09 -10.80 -3.27
CA LEU A 38 -6.65 -10.81 -3.00
C LEU A 38 -6.32 -10.48 -1.55
N ALA A 39 -7.08 -9.57 -0.92
CA ALA A 39 -6.92 -9.26 0.50
C ALA A 39 -7.22 -10.49 1.38
N ASN A 40 -8.29 -11.24 1.07
CA ASN A 40 -8.62 -12.48 1.77
C ASN A 40 -7.55 -13.55 1.56
N GLU A 41 -7.03 -13.70 0.35
CA GLU A 41 -5.96 -14.66 0.07
C GLU A 41 -4.67 -14.29 0.81
N ALA A 42 -4.34 -13.00 0.89
CA ALA A 42 -3.17 -12.53 1.62
C ALA A 42 -3.26 -12.85 3.12
N VAL A 43 -4.40 -12.56 3.79
CA VAL A 43 -4.54 -12.90 5.22
C VAL A 43 -4.54 -14.41 5.45
N ALA A 44 -5.13 -15.19 4.53
CA ALA A 44 -5.11 -16.66 4.61
C ALA A 44 -3.69 -17.21 4.48
N GLU A 45 -2.89 -16.72 3.52
CA GLU A 45 -1.50 -17.14 3.37
C GLU A 45 -0.64 -16.71 4.57
N ALA A 46 -0.80 -15.49 5.10
CA ALA A 46 -0.08 -15.05 6.27
C ALA A 46 -0.30 -15.98 7.48
N VAL A 47 -1.56 -16.33 7.74
CA VAL A 47 -1.91 -17.27 8.83
C VAL A 47 -1.32 -18.65 8.54
N ALA A 48 -1.45 -19.15 7.31
CA ALA A 48 -0.89 -20.45 6.92
C ALA A 48 0.64 -20.48 7.00
N ALA A 49 1.32 -19.42 6.60
CA ALA A 49 2.78 -19.28 6.69
C ALA A 49 3.26 -19.37 8.14
N CYS A 50 2.61 -18.67 9.05
CA CYS A 50 2.93 -18.75 10.47
C CYS A 50 2.57 -20.12 11.08
N ALA A 51 1.44 -20.72 10.68
CA ALA A 51 1.02 -22.01 11.17
C ALA A 51 1.99 -23.14 10.82
N ARG A 52 2.71 -23.04 9.68
CA ARG A 52 3.78 -24.00 9.32
C ARG A 52 4.91 -24.06 10.36
N ASN A 53 5.06 -22.99 11.15
CA ASN A 53 6.02 -22.92 12.26
C ASN A 53 5.34 -23.05 13.64
N ASN A 54 4.10 -23.54 13.69
CA ASN A 54 3.29 -23.66 14.90
C ASN A 54 2.99 -22.33 15.61
N TYR A 55 2.92 -21.21 14.87
CA TYR A 55 2.56 -19.92 15.43
C TYR A 55 1.09 -19.62 15.15
N ALA A 56 0.33 -19.34 16.22
CA ALA A 56 -1.07 -18.95 16.17
C ALA A 56 -1.15 -17.40 16.08
N VAL A 57 -1.47 -16.88 14.89
CA VAL A 57 -1.44 -15.45 14.59
C VAL A 57 -2.77 -14.93 14.06
N THR A 58 -2.94 -13.62 14.14
CA THR A 58 -3.94 -12.88 13.37
C THR A 58 -3.24 -12.13 12.23
N ALA A 59 -3.86 -12.12 11.05
CA ALA A 59 -3.44 -11.29 9.92
C ALA A 59 -4.57 -10.34 9.52
N ILE A 60 -4.21 -9.08 9.20
CA ILE A 60 -5.13 -8.02 8.79
C ILE A 60 -4.55 -7.28 7.59
N VAL A 61 -5.38 -7.07 6.57
CA VAL A 61 -5.11 -6.14 5.47
C VAL A 61 -5.94 -4.88 5.68
N VAL A 62 -5.30 -3.72 5.57
CA VAL A 62 -5.96 -2.41 5.51
C VAL A 62 -5.71 -1.74 4.16
N ASP A 63 -6.64 -0.89 3.72
CA ASP A 63 -6.43 -0.02 2.58
C ASP A 63 -5.53 1.18 2.94
N ILE A 64 -5.30 2.09 1.99
CA ILE A 64 -4.44 3.26 2.21
C ILE A 64 -5.02 4.23 3.25
N ASP A 65 -6.33 4.21 3.48
CA ASP A 65 -7.00 5.02 4.51
C ASP A 65 -6.95 4.36 5.90
N GLY A 66 -6.33 3.18 6.01
CA GLY A 66 -6.22 2.42 7.26
C GLY A 66 -7.49 1.64 7.62
N VAL A 67 -8.45 1.54 6.70
CA VAL A 67 -9.69 0.78 6.92
C VAL A 67 -9.44 -0.72 6.71
N ARG A 68 -9.91 -1.55 7.65
CA ARG A 68 -9.77 -3.00 7.56
C ARG A 68 -10.54 -3.54 6.36
N GLN A 69 -9.84 -4.24 5.46
CA GLN A 69 -10.41 -4.84 4.26
C GLN A 69 -10.58 -6.36 4.41
N ALA A 70 -9.62 -7.02 5.05
CA ALA A 70 -9.68 -8.43 5.37
C ALA A 70 -9.07 -8.70 6.74
N VAL A 71 -9.67 -9.62 7.49
CA VAL A 71 -9.21 -10.04 8.82
C VAL A 71 -9.33 -11.54 8.92
N LEU A 72 -8.25 -12.22 9.30
CA LEU A 72 -8.28 -13.63 9.64
C LEU A 72 -7.53 -13.86 10.96
N ARG A 73 -8.25 -14.30 11.98
CA ARG A 73 -7.66 -14.79 13.21
C ARG A 73 -7.50 -16.30 13.10
N GLY A 74 -6.25 -16.76 13.11
CA GLY A 74 -5.93 -18.19 13.07
C GLY A 74 -6.38 -18.91 14.34
N ASP A 75 -6.53 -20.23 14.23
CA ASP A 75 -6.94 -21.08 15.34
C ASP A 75 -5.97 -20.94 16.52
N GLY A 76 -6.53 -20.71 17.70
CA GLY A 76 -5.75 -20.53 18.91
C GLY A 76 -5.05 -19.18 19.09
N ALA A 77 -5.13 -18.26 18.10
CA ALA A 77 -4.54 -16.93 18.25
C ALA A 77 -5.22 -16.15 19.39
N PRO A 78 -4.46 -15.56 20.35
CA PRO A 78 -5.04 -14.77 21.44
C PRO A 78 -5.77 -13.52 20.95
N VAL A 79 -6.79 -13.06 21.71
CA VAL A 79 -7.65 -11.93 21.29
C VAL A 79 -6.89 -10.62 21.03
N HIS A 80 -5.85 -10.33 21.81
CA HIS A 80 -5.04 -9.10 21.65
C HIS A 80 -4.29 -9.04 20.30
N THR A 81 -4.13 -10.19 19.62
CA THR A 81 -3.46 -10.24 18.31
C THR A 81 -4.27 -9.52 17.23
N LEU A 82 -5.60 -9.36 17.40
CA LEU A 82 -6.45 -8.55 16.53
C LEU A 82 -6.00 -7.08 16.52
N ASP A 83 -5.80 -6.50 17.70
CA ASP A 83 -5.37 -5.10 17.81
C ASP A 83 -3.90 -4.93 17.38
N SER A 84 -3.04 -5.88 17.77
CA SER A 84 -1.63 -5.87 17.38
C SER A 84 -1.46 -5.96 15.86
N ALA A 85 -2.13 -6.89 15.19
CA ALA A 85 -2.07 -7.02 13.73
C ALA A 85 -2.62 -5.77 13.03
N TYR A 86 -3.72 -5.20 13.55
CA TYR A 86 -4.27 -3.96 13.01
C TYR A 86 -3.29 -2.80 13.15
N ALA A 87 -2.71 -2.58 14.31
CA ALA A 87 -1.76 -1.49 14.53
C ALA A 87 -0.54 -1.62 13.59
N LYS A 88 -0.05 -2.84 13.36
CA LYS A 88 1.04 -3.11 12.42
C LYS A 88 0.64 -2.80 10.97
N ALA A 89 -0.54 -3.26 10.53
CA ALA A 89 -1.07 -2.96 9.20
C ALA A 89 -1.26 -1.47 8.97
N TYR A 90 -1.90 -0.79 9.95
CA TYR A 90 -2.13 0.65 9.93
C TYR A 90 -0.83 1.45 9.83
N THR A 91 0.16 1.11 10.65
CA THR A 91 1.47 1.78 10.64
C THR A 91 2.19 1.56 9.31
N ALA A 92 2.13 0.35 8.75
CA ALA A 92 2.73 0.03 7.47
C ALA A 92 2.05 0.77 6.30
N ALA A 93 0.73 0.98 6.35
CA ALA A 93 0.01 1.74 5.33
C ALA A 93 0.27 3.25 5.41
N SER A 94 0.35 3.81 6.63
CA SER A 94 0.35 5.25 6.85
C SER A 94 1.75 5.85 7.08
N LEU A 95 2.55 5.26 7.97
CA LEU A 95 3.80 5.86 8.42
C LEU A 95 5.03 5.43 7.60
N ALA A 96 5.08 4.15 7.18
CA ALA A 96 6.22 3.63 6.43
C ALA A 96 6.42 4.35 5.09
N PRO A 97 5.40 4.60 4.25
CA PRO A 97 5.58 5.26 2.96
C PRO A 97 6.11 6.69 3.04
N VAL A 98 5.83 7.42 4.14
CA VAL A 98 6.29 8.81 4.35
C VAL A 98 7.83 8.91 4.30
N ARG A 99 8.52 7.87 4.72
CA ARG A 99 9.98 7.80 4.73
C ARG A 99 10.55 6.83 3.68
N LYS A 100 9.70 6.35 2.77
CA LYS A 100 10.05 5.32 1.78
C LYS A 100 10.53 4.03 2.42
N GLU A 101 10.02 3.74 3.61
CA GLU A 101 10.18 2.47 4.30
C GLU A 101 9.09 1.51 3.81
N ASP A 102 9.35 0.21 3.88
CA ASP A 102 8.43 -0.82 3.40
C ASP A 102 7.72 -1.59 4.52
N SER A 103 8.11 -1.33 5.77
CA SER A 103 7.63 -2.13 6.90
C SER A 103 7.77 -1.45 8.25
N THR A 104 7.03 -1.93 9.23
CA THR A 104 7.22 -1.55 10.65
C THR A 104 8.58 -1.97 11.18
N LYS A 105 9.21 -3.01 10.61
CA LYS A 105 10.58 -3.41 10.93
C LYS A 105 11.59 -2.31 10.56
N ALA A 106 11.50 -1.77 9.35
CA ALA A 106 12.36 -0.67 8.91
C ALA A 106 12.16 0.59 9.78
N ILE A 107 10.90 0.90 10.13
CA ILE A 107 10.58 1.98 11.07
C ILE A 107 11.26 1.74 12.42
N PHE A 108 11.14 0.53 12.99
CA PHE A 108 11.74 0.16 14.27
C PHE A 108 13.26 0.34 14.25
N GLU A 109 13.94 -0.14 13.23
CA GLU A 109 15.39 -0.03 13.07
C GLU A 109 15.86 1.43 13.01
N ARG A 110 15.10 2.30 12.37
CA ARG A 110 15.38 3.74 12.36
C ARG A 110 15.10 4.40 13.70
N LEU A 111 13.93 4.15 14.28
CA LEU A 111 13.48 4.83 15.50
C LEU A 111 14.23 4.36 16.74
N SER A 112 14.80 3.16 16.76
CA SER A 112 15.68 2.70 17.83
C SER A 112 16.85 3.65 18.10
N LYS A 113 17.21 4.47 17.11
CA LYS A 113 18.28 5.48 17.18
C LYS A 113 17.77 6.86 17.60
N SER A 114 16.46 7.05 17.83
CA SER A 114 15.84 8.34 18.16
C SER A 114 14.74 8.19 19.22
N PRO A 115 15.10 8.07 20.51
CA PRO A 115 14.12 7.80 21.58
C PRO A 115 13.02 8.86 21.71
N SER A 116 13.33 10.13 21.51
CA SER A 116 12.34 11.22 21.61
C SER A 116 11.27 11.13 20.51
N THR A 117 11.70 10.85 19.27
CA THR A 117 10.78 10.64 18.12
C THR A 117 9.93 9.40 18.34
N THR A 118 10.54 8.32 18.86
CA THR A 118 9.84 7.08 19.20
C THR A 118 8.73 7.32 20.21
N ALA A 119 9.01 8.04 21.29
CA ALA A 119 8.02 8.37 22.32
C ALA A 119 6.87 9.23 21.76
N SER A 120 7.19 10.21 20.92
CA SER A 120 6.21 11.11 20.32
C SER A 120 5.25 10.39 19.38
N LEU A 121 5.78 9.59 18.44
CA LEU A 121 4.98 8.86 17.47
C LEU A 121 4.26 7.66 18.07
N GLY A 122 4.84 7.01 19.09
CA GLY A 122 4.24 5.85 19.75
C GLY A 122 2.97 6.16 20.55
N ASN A 123 2.69 7.44 20.81
CA ASN A 123 1.46 7.89 21.45
C ASN A 123 0.31 8.13 20.45
N LEU A 124 0.56 8.02 19.15
CA LEU A 124 -0.50 8.16 18.16
C LEU A 124 -1.41 6.91 18.17
N PRO A 125 -2.74 7.10 18.01
CA PRO A 125 -3.67 5.98 17.96
C PRO A 125 -3.32 4.99 16.83
N ASN A 126 -3.41 3.71 17.12
CA ASN A 126 -3.17 2.62 16.18
C ASN A 126 -1.75 2.55 15.58
N VAL A 127 -0.79 3.29 16.12
CA VAL A 127 0.61 3.24 15.68
C VAL A 127 1.40 2.28 16.56
N THR A 128 2.19 1.42 15.94
CA THR A 128 3.17 0.56 16.61
C THR A 128 4.44 0.43 15.78
N PHE A 129 5.57 0.26 16.45
CA PHE A 129 6.85 0.04 15.78
C PHE A 129 7.31 -1.42 15.86
N THR A 130 6.48 -2.30 16.42
CA THR A 130 6.79 -3.73 16.47
C THR A 130 6.80 -4.31 15.04
N PRO A 131 7.85 -5.04 14.62
CA PRO A 131 7.89 -5.67 13.30
C PRO A 131 6.71 -6.61 13.04
N GLY A 132 6.34 -6.77 11.77
CA GLY A 132 5.22 -7.62 11.33
C GLY A 132 4.16 -6.86 10.53
N GLY A 133 4.37 -5.56 10.25
CA GLY A 133 3.57 -4.79 9.29
C GLY A 133 4.37 -4.53 8.02
N VAL A 134 3.79 -4.80 6.85
CA VAL A 134 4.42 -4.59 5.54
C VAL A 134 3.50 -3.76 4.65
N THR A 135 4.07 -2.74 3.99
CA THR A 135 3.33 -1.88 3.06
C THR A 135 2.96 -2.66 1.80
N ILE A 136 1.71 -2.56 1.37
CA ILE A 136 1.25 -3.12 0.10
C ILE A 136 1.50 -2.09 -0.99
N MET A 137 2.34 -2.46 -1.96
CA MET A 137 2.72 -1.60 -3.07
C MET A 137 2.15 -2.11 -4.38
N ALA A 138 1.59 -1.22 -5.22
CA ALA A 138 1.22 -1.52 -6.60
C ALA A 138 1.65 -0.37 -7.51
N ALA A 139 2.23 -0.68 -8.66
CA ALA A 139 2.73 0.32 -9.62
C ALA A 139 3.61 1.41 -8.97
N GLY A 140 4.44 1.03 -7.98
CA GLY A 140 5.34 1.94 -7.27
C GLY A 140 4.65 2.88 -6.27
N LYS A 141 3.36 2.70 -5.99
CA LYS A 141 2.58 3.48 -5.01
C LYS A 141 2.11 2.62 -3.86
N PRO A 142 2.06 3.15 -2.61
CA PRO A 142 1.41 2.46 -1.50
C PRO A 142 -0.11 2.43 -1.72
N ILE A 143 -0.72 1.27 -1.53
CA ILE A 143 -2.16 1.05 -1.66
C ILE A 143 -2.80 0.49 -0.40
N GLY A 144 -2.01 0.23 0.63
CA GLY A 144 -2.47 -0.31 1.91
C GLY A 144 -1.34 -0.92 2.72
N GLY A 145 -1.70 -1.74 3.69
CA GLY A 145 -0.76 -2.48 4.53
C GLY A 145 -1.32 -3.82 4.98
N ILE A 146 -0.43 -4.78 5.18
CA ILE A 146 -0.72 -6.04 5.86
C ILE A 146 -0.01 -6.07 7.21
N GLY A 147 -0.68 -6.54 8.26
CA GLY A 147 -0.10 -6.73 9.57
C GLY A 147 -0.37 -8.14 10.09
N VAL A 148 0.64 -8.73 10.72
CA VAL A 148 0.58 -10.02 11.38
C VAL A 148 0.99 -9.84 12.83
N GLY A 149 0.30 -10.52 13.74
CA GLY A 149 0.62 -10.50 15.17
C GLY A 149 0.27 -11.80 15.85
N GLY A 150 1.16 -12.25 16.75
CA GLY A 150 0.94 -13.45 17.56
C GLY A 150 2.12 -14.43 17.56
N ALA A 151 3.07 -14.32 16.65
CA ALA A 151 4.29 -15.13 16.71
C ALA A 151 5.16 -14.74 17.93
N PRO A 152 6.09 -15.60 18.35
CA PRO A 152 6.94 -15.34 19.54
C PRO A 152 7.83 -14.10 19.42
N GLY A 153 8.00 -13.57 18.21
CA GLY A 153 8.77 -12.35 17.93
C GLY A 153 8.31 -11.69 16.65
N GLY A 154 8.34 -10.36 16.61
CA GLY A 154 7.85 -9.58 15.47
C GLY A 154 8.56 -9.89 14.14
N ASN A 155 9.80 -10.37 14.15
CA ASN A 155 10.47 -10.80 12.94
C ASN A 155 9.76 -11.98 12.26
N PHE A 156 9.21 -12.92 13.03
CA PHE A 156 8.44 -14.05 12.49
C PHE A 156 7.10 -13.57 11.93
N ASP A 157 6.48 -12.57 12.57
CA ASP A 157 5.28 -11.92 12.04
C ASP A 157 5.58 -11.23 10.69
N ASP A 158 6.74 -10.54 10.56
CA ASP A 158 7.20 -9.87 9.35
C ASP A 158 7.41 -10.89 8.20
N ASP A 159 8.04 -12.04 8.49
CA ASP A 159 8.25 -13.11 7.53
C ASP A 159 6.92 -13.66 6.99
N CYS A 160 5.93 -13.86 7.87
CA CYS A 160 4.58 -14.31 7.47
C CYS A 160 3.84 -13.26 6.62
N ALA A 161 3.98 -11.98 6.96
CA ALA A 161 3.40 -10.88 6.18
C ALA A 161 4.01 -10.79 4.78
N ARG A 162 5.33 -10.94 4.67
CA ARG A 162 6.03 -10.96 3.37
C ARG A 162 5.64 -12.16 2.52
N ALA A 163 5.55 -13.35 3.11
CA ALA A 163 5.08 -14.55 2.41
C ALA A 163 3.69 -14.37 1.81
N ALA A 164 2.79 -13.68 2.53
CA ALA A 164 1.47 -13.34 2.04
C ALA A 164 1.50 -12.42 0.81
N LEU A 165 2.32 -11.37 0.84
CA LEU A 165 2.46 -10.45 -0.29
C LEU A 165 3.14 -11.13 -1.49
N ASP A 166 4.12 -11.97 -1.25
CA ASP A 166 4.77 -12.77 -2.31
C ASP A 166 3.77 -13.67 -3.03
N LYS A 167 2.78 -14.21 -2.33
CA LYS A 167 1.73 -15.05 -2.89
C LYS A 167 0.85 -14.33 -3.90
N ILE A 168 0.59 -13.04 -3.69
CA ILE A 168 -0.38 -12.27 -4.49
C ILE A 168 0.28 -11.28 -5.47
N LYS A 169 1.59 -11.00 -5.35
CA LYS A 169 2.30 -9.91 -6.04
C LYS A 169 2.11 -9.88 -7.56
N ASP A 170 2.07 -11.04 -8.22
CA ASP A 170 1.97 -11.13 -9.68
C ASP A 170 0.59 -10.71 -10.21
N ARG A 171 -0.39 -10.61 -9.31
CA ARG A 171 -1.77 -10.21 -9.62
C ARG A 171 -2.12 -8.79 -9.19
N MET A 172 -1.16 -8.05 -8.63
CA MET A 172 -1.27 -6.64 -8.27
C MET A 172 -0.73 -5.72 -9.38
N LYS A 173 -1.22 -5.92 -10.61
CA LYS A 173 -0.79 -5.17 -11.82
C LYS A 173 -1.83 -4.16 -12.24
#